data_1004d5d2fb747d05b27af35b5f589cb7
#
_entry.id   1004d5d2fb747d05b27af35b5f589cb7
#
_cell.length_a   1.000
_cell.length_b   1.000
_cell.length_c   1.000
_cell.angle_alpha   90.00
_cell.angle_beta   90.00
_cell.angle_gamma   90.00
#
_symmetry.space_group_name_H-M   'P 1'
#
loop_
_entity.id
_entity.type
_entity.pdbx_description
1 polymer ?
#
loop_
_entity_poly.entity_id
_entity_poly.type
_entity_poly.pdbx_seq_one_letter_code
_entity_poly.pdbx_strand_id
1 'polypeptide(L)' 'MPPTPERITVSLIPKAAADLAELQDRTYLSKTDIVNRAISLYEFVEAQIAAGRVLLVRDTDSGDMQMVKLL' A
#
# COMPACT_ATOMS: atom_id res chain seq x y z
N MET A 1 -19.26 -8.27 17.09
CA MET A 1 -20.14 -7.65 16.12
C MET A 1 -19.35 -6.97 15.02
N PRO A 2 -19.59 -7.32 13.79
CA PRO A 2 -18.86 -6.66 12.73
C PRO A 2 -19.34 -5.21 12.62
N PRO A 3 -18.41 -4.28 12.56
CA PRO A 3 -18.78 -2.89 12.37
C PRO A 3 -19.35 -2.67 10.97
N THR A 4 -20.19 -1.66 10.85
CA THR A 4 -20.62 -1.23 9.52
C THR A 4 -19.42 -0.64 8.79
N PRO A 5 -19.36 -0.79 7.46
CA PRO A 5 -18.28 -0.18 6.71
C PRO A 5 -18.28 1.33 6.88
N GLU A 6 -17.09 1.88 7.04
CA GLU A 6 -16.92 3.31 7.12
C GLU A 6 -16.71 3.86 5.71
N ARG A 7 -17.34 4.98 5.39
CA ARG A 7 -17.13 5.65 4.11
C ARG A 7 -16.28 6.89 4.30
N ILE A 8 -15.26 6.99 3.46
CA ILE A 8 -14.42 8.19 3.44
C ILE A 8 -14.37 8.72 2.01
N THR A 9 -14.20 10.02 1.90
CA THR A 9 -14.01 10.69 0.62
C THR A 9 -12.64 11.32 0.64
N VAL A 10 -11.81 10.97 -0.35
CA VAL A 10 -10.44 11.50 -0.41
C VAL A 10 -10.16 12.01 -1.82
N SER A 11 -9.32 13.02 -1.88
CA SER A 11 -8.80 13.52 -3.15
C SER A 11 -7.45 12.85 -3.41
N LEU A 12 -7.29 12.26 -4.58
CA LEU A 12 -6.03 11.63 -4.95
C LEU A 12 -5.18 12.64 -5.70
N ILE A 13 -3.92 12.76 -5.28
CA ILE A 13 -2.96 13.52 -6.09
C ILE A 13 -2.72 12.76 -7.39
N PRO A 14 -2.25 13.45 -8.45
CA PRO A 14 -2.09 12.81 -9.78
C PRO A 14 -1.27 11.52 -9.73
N LYS A 15 -0.21 11.48 -8.95
CA LYS A 15 0.61 10.28 -8.81
C LYS A 15 -0.20 9.11 -8.26
N ALA A 16 -0.96 9.34 -7.20
CA ALA A 16 -1.76 8.29 -6.57
C ALA A 16 -2.89 7.83 -7.51
N ALA A 17 -3.49 8.76 -8.25
CA ALA A 17 -4.53 8.41 -9.21
C ALA A 17 -3.98 7.51 -10.33
N ALA A 18 -2.78 7.82 -10.82
CA ALA A 18 -2.14 7.00 -11.84
C ALA A 18 -1.78 5.62 -11.28
N ASP A 19 -1.26 5.57 -10.06
CA ASP A 19 -0.93 4.31 -9.41
C ASP A 19 -2.16 3.44 -9.18
N LEU A 20 -3.29 4.06 -8.83
CA LEU A 20 -4.54 3.32 -8.66
C LEU A 20 -4.96 2.65 -9.96
N ALA A 21 -4.87 3.38 -11.09
CA ALA A 21 -5.21 2.82 -12.39
C ALA A 21 -4.28 1.65 -12.73
N GLU A 22 -2.98 1.78 -12.47
CA GLU A 22 -2.02 0.71 -12.69
C GLU A 22 -2.32 -0.51 -11.85
N LEU A 23 -2.68 -0.30 -10.59
CA LEU A 23 -3.02 -1.41 -9.70
C LEU A 23 -4.27 -2.14 -10.17
N GLN A 24 -5.27 -1.41 -10.67
CA GLN A 24 -6.46 -2.06 -11.22
C GLN A 24 -6.11 -2.92 -12.42
N ASP A 25 -5.21 -2.44 -13.29
CA ASP A 25 -4.78 -3.20 -14.46
C ASP A 25 -4.03 -4.47 -14.07
N ARG A 26 -3.20 -4.41 -13.04
CA ARG A 26 -2.41 -5.56 -12.61
C ARG A 26 -3.21 -6.59 -11.81
N THR A 27 -4.15 -6.13 -11.01
CA THR A 27 -4.80 -7.00 -10.02
C THR A 27 -6.24 -7.32 -10.35
N TYR A 28 -6.86 -6.57 -11.25
CA TYR A 28 -8.29 -6.66 -11.56
C TYR A 28 -9.18 -6.44 -10.34
N LEU A 29 -8.65 -5.78 -9.31
CA LEU A 29 -9.40 -5.46 -8.11
C LEU A 29 -10.19 -4.16 -8.30
N SER A 30 -11.27 -4.03 -7.54
CA SER A 30 -12.03 -2.77 -7.52
C SER A 30 -11.22 -1.70 -6.80
N LYS A 31 -11.61 -0.44 -7.02
CA LYS A 31 -10.97 0.67 -6.28
C LYS A 31 -11.13 0.50 -4.78
N THR A 32 -12.31 0.07 -4.34
CA THR A 32 -12.56 -0.17 -2.91
C THR A 32 -11.61 -1.21 -2.35
N ASP A 33 -11.43 -2.32 -3.03
CA ASP A 33 -10.52 -3.38 -2.58
C ASP A 33 -9.08 -2.90 -2.51
N ILE A 34 -8.65 -2.14 -3.52
CA ILE A 34 -7.28 -1.61 -3.55
C ILE A 34 -7.06 -0.66 -2.38
N VAL A 35 -8.01 0.26 -2.14
CA VAL A 35 -7.87 1.23 -1.05
C VAL A 35 -7.80 0.51 0.29
N ASN A 36 -8.66 -0.48 0.51
CA ASN A 36 -8.62 -1.24 1.76
C ASN A 36 -7.30 -1.96 1.95
N ARG A 37 -6.79 -2.60 0.90
CA ARG A 37 -5.50 -3.28 0.97
C ARG A 37 -4.36 -2.32 1.19
N ALA A 38 -4.41 -1.15 0.53
CA ALA A 38 -3.37 -0.14 0.67
C ALA A 38 -3.30 0.40 2.10
N ILE A 39 -4.44 0.66 2.71
CA ILE A 39 -4.48 1.14 4.09
C ILE A 39 -3.90 0.10 5.04
N SER A 40 -4.32 -1.15 4.89
CA SER A 40 -3.81 -2.23 5.74
C SER A 40 -2.30 -2.43 5.57
N LEU A 41 -1.82 -2.37 4.34
CA LEU A 41 -0.40 -2.50 4.06
C LEU A 41 0.38 -1.33 4.66
N TYR A 42 -0.13 -0.12 4.50
CA TYR A 42 0.56 1.05 5.01
C TYR A 42 0.61 1.04 6.53
N GLU A 43 -0.47 0.65 7.19
CA GLU A 43 -0.46 0.50 8.65
C GLU A 43 0.59 -0.53 9.09
N PHE A 44 0.67 -1.66 8.41
CA PHE A 44 1.68 -2.66 8.71
C PHE A 44 3.08 -2.07 8.60
N VAL A 45 3.35 -1.34 7.52
CA VAL A 45 4.66 -0.74 7.27
C VAL A 45 5.00 0.29 8.35
N GLU A 46 4.05 1.17 8.68
CA GLU A 46 4.27 2.19 9.70
C GLU A 46 4.53 1.58 11.08
N ALA A 47 3.82 0.50 11.40
CA ALA A 47 4.03 -0.20 12.66
C ALA A 47 5.45 -0.79 12.72
N GLN A 48 5.97 -1.32 11.61
CA GLN A 48 7.34 -1.82 11.56
C GLN A 48 8.35 -0.71 11.78
N ILE A 49 8.15 0.42 11.13
CA ILE A 49 9.04 1.58 11.27
C ILE A 49 9.02 2.08 12.72
N ALA A 50 7.83 2.18 13.32
CA ALA A 50 7.70 2.61 14.71
C ALA A 50 8.43 1.66 15.67
N ALA A 51 8.54 0.39 15.32
CA ALA A 51 9.25 -0.61 16.12
C ALA A 51 10.76 -0.61 15.90
N GLY A 52 11.27 0.34 15.10
CA GLY A 52 12.70 0.47 14.84
C GLY A 52 13.20 -0.40 13.70
N ARG A 53 12.30 -0.87 12.82
CA ARG A 53 12.66 -1.69 11.69
C ARG A 53 12.68 -0.88 10.41
N VAL A 54 13.33 -1.42 9.39
CA VAL A 54 13.35 -0.81 8.05
C VAL A 54 12.61 -1.72 7.09
N LEU A 55 12.08 -1.13 6.02
CA LEU A 55 11.41 -1.88 4.97
C LEU A 55 12.42 -2.17 3.87
N LEU A 56 12.55 -3.45 3.52
CA LEU A 56 13.47 -3.89 2.48
C LEU A 56 12.70 -4.61 1.37
N VAL A 57 13.16 -4.42 0.15
CA VAL A 57 12.69 -5.18 -1.01
C VAL A 57 13.87 -6.00 -1.52
N ARG A 58 13.65 -7.30 -1.71
CA ARG A 58 14.70 -8.20 -2.19
C ARG A 58 14.34 -8.69 -3.58
N ASP A 59 15.32 -8.64 -4.48
CA ASP A 59 15.18 -9.25 -5.79
C ASP A 59 15.32 -10.77 -5.64
N THR A 60 14.33 -11.51 -6.14
CA THR A 60 14.31 -12.96 -5.97
C THR A 60 15.36 -13.68 -6.81
N ASP A 61 15.79 -13.08 -7.91
CA ASP A 61 16.78 -13.71 -8.79
C ASP A 61 18.21 -13.42 -8.33
N SER A 62 18.52 -12.15 -8.06
CA SER A 62 19.88 -11.76 -7.70
C SER A 62 20.13 -11.81 -6.20
N GLY A 63 19.09 -11.76 -5.39
CA GLY A 63 19.21 -11.66 -3.95
C GLY A 63 19.53 -10.26 -3.45
N ASP A 64 19.65 -9.29 -4.35
CA ASP A 64 19.92 -7.91 -3.95
C ASP A 64 18.79 -7.34 -3.11
N MET A 65 19.15 -6.55 -2.12
CA MET A 65 18.20 -5.89 -1.25
C MET A 65 18.27 -4.39 -1.41
N GLN A 66 17.11 -3.76 -1.35
CA GLN A 66 16.99 -2.32 -1.45
C GLN A 66 16.13 -1.81 -0.31
N MET A 67 16.62 -0.78 0.39
CA MET A 67 15.83 -0.15 1.44
C MET A 67 14.81 0.78 0.80
N VAL A 68 13.56 0.68 1.26
CA VAL A 68 12.48 1.54 0.80
C VAL A 68 12.31 2.66 1.79
N LYS A 69 12.34 3.91 1.30
CA LYS A 69 12.06 5.08 2.12
C LYS A 69 10.67 5.59 1.80
N LEU A 70 9.88 5.78 2.83
CA LEU A 70 8.57 6.40 2.72
C LEU A 70 8.68 7.83 3.19
N LEU A 71 8.10 8.72 2.42
CA LEU A 71 8.11 10.15 2.77
C LEU A 71 6.92 10.51 3.62
#